data_0dfc4b8a6bd915737d4bc607d6c27181
#
_entry.id   0dfc4b8a6bd915737d4bc607d6c27181
#
_cell.length_a   1.000
_cell.length_b   1.000
_cell.length_c   1.000
_cell.angle_alpha   90.00
_cell.angle_beta   90.00
_cell.angle_gamma   90.00
#
_symmetry.space_group_name_H-M   'P 1'
#
loop_
_entity.id
_entity.type
_entity.pdbx_description
1 polymer ?
#
loop_
_entity_poly.entity_id
_entity_poly.type
_entity_poly.pdbx_seq_one_letter_code
_entity_poly.pdbx_strand_id
1 'polypeptide(L)'
;EIHERLVGSEMCIRDSLNDEQRAIVDNFIEEYRKGERRTYLLYGITGSGKTEVYLSLINEVLAAGRQVIVLIPEISLTYQTVRRFYERFGERIAVINSRMSKGEKSDACERIRAGEADVIIGARSALFAPAERLGLIVIDEEHDGAYKSDTSPKYHARETAIYRAKLCGASVVLGSATPSVEAYAHALNGEYHLWTLKKRAGNAILPKTQIVDLREEFKKGNRSIFSEELHKKITECLERKEQIML
;
A
#
# COMPACT_ATOMS: atom_id res chain seq x y z
N GLU A 1 23.38 20.04 -9.55
CA GLU A 1 23.63 18.95 -8.57
C GLU A 1 22.35 18.27 -8.09
N ILE A 2 21.24 19.00 -7.85
CA ILE A 2 19.96 18.39 -7.45
C ILE A 2 19.28 17.64 -8.61
N HIS A 3 19.41 18.16 -9.83
CA HIS A 3 18.88 17.53 -11.05
C HIS A 3 19.62 16.24 -11.43
N GLU A 4 20.93 16.18 -11.26
CA GLU A 4 21.73 14.99 -11.57
C GLU A 4 21.47 13.84 -10.60
N ARG A 5 21.20 14.12 -9.31
CA ARG A 5 20.83 13.08 -8.32
C ARG A 5 19.45 12.49 -8.59
N LEU A 6 18.49 13.28 -9.09
CA LEU A 6 17.16 12.79 -9.46
C LEU A 6 17.20 11.89 -10.70
N VAL A 7 17.97 12.26 -11.72
CA VAL A 7 18.11 11.47 -12.96
C VAL A 7 18.76 10.10 -12.68
N GLY A 8 19.78 10.03 -11.83
CA GLY A 8 20.40 8.76 -11.43
C GLY A 8 19.48 7.86 -10.61
N SER A 9 18.61 8.42 -9.76
CA SER A 9 17.65 7.65 -8.97
C SER A 9 16.49 7.10 -9.81
N GLU A 10 16.00 7.84 -10.79
CA GLU A 10 14.95 7.39 -11.70
C GLU A 10 15.37 6.18 -12.55
N MET A 11 16.61 6.17 -13.04
CA MET A 11 17.12 5.07 -13.85
C MET A 11 17.28 3.78 -13.05
N CYS A 12 17.80 3.85 -11.83
CA CYS A 12 17.94 2.68 -10.94
C CYS A 12 16.60 2.05 -10.53
N ILE A 13 15.49 2.82 -10.50
CA ILE A 13 14.17 2.34 -10.10
C ILE A 13 13.47 1.61 -11.23
N ARG A 14 13.53 2.18 -12.43
CA ARG A 14 12.93 1.57 -13.63
C ARG A 14 13.58 0.23 -13.95
N ASP A 15 14.86 0.07 -13.66
CA ASP A 15 15.60 -1.18 -13.87
C ASP A 15 15.23 -2.29 -12.88
N SER A 16 14.65 -1.95 -11.73
CA SER A 16 14.19 -2.91 -10.71
C SER A 16 12.75 -3.40 -10.90
N LEU A 17 11.94 -2.71 -11.72
CA LEU A 17 10.55 -3.09 -11.99
C LEU A 17 10.48 -4.24 -12.99
N ASN A 18 9.61 -5.22 -12.72
CA ASN A 18 9.27 -6.24 -13.71
C ASN A 18 8.36 -5.65 -14.81
N ASP A 19 8.16 -6.41 -15.90
CA ASP A 19 7.41 -5.92 -17.07
C ASP A 19 5.97 -5.49 -16.75
N GLU A 20 5.28 -6.23 -15.85
CA GLU A 20 3.90 -5.88 -15.42
C GLU A 20 3.88 -4.57 -14.64
N GLN A 21 4.82 -4.39 -13.71
CA GLN A 21 4.94 -3.18 -12.91
C GLN A 21 5.32 -1.98 -13.79
N ARG A 22 6.26 -2.17 -14.71
CA ARG A 22 6.72 -1.14 -15.65
C ARG A 22 5.57 -0.67 -16.53
N ALA A 23 4.80 -1.59 -17.11
CA ALA A 23 3.64 -1.23 -17.94
C ALA A 23 2.61 -0.38 -17.18
N ILE A 24 2.36 -0.68 -15.91
CA ILE A 24 1.45 0.09 -15.06
C ILE A 24 1.99 1.49 -14.81
N VAL A 25 3.27 1.60 -14.45
CA VAL A 25 3.93 2.88 -14.18
C VAL A 25 3.96 3.75 -15.44
N ASP A 26 4.32 3.19 -16.59
CA ASP A 26 4.37 3.92 -17.86
C ASP A 26 2.97 4.40 -18.30
N ASN A 27 1.93 3.58 -18.13
CA ASN A 27 0.54 3.98 -18.38
C ASN A 27 0.11 5.15 -17.48
N PHE A 28 0.40 5.06 -16.17
CA PHE A 28 0.12 6.18 -15.27
C PHE A 28 0.83 7.46 -15.68
N ILE A 29 2.13 7.38 -15.97
CA ILE A 29 2.95 8.54 -16.35
C ILE A 29 2.36 9.20 -17.61
N GLU A 30 2.00 8.41 -18.62
CA GLU A 30 1.41 8.92 -19.85
C GLU A 30 0.11 9.68 -19.58
N GLU A 31 -0.84 9.06 -18.84
CA GLU A 31 -2.12 9.68 -18.49
C GLU A 31 -1.92 10.91 -17.61
N TYR A 32 -1.03 10.81 -16.61
CA TYR A 32 -0.74 11.89 -15.67
C TYR A 32 -0.17 13.13 -16.37
N ARG A 33 0.74 12.95 -17.34
CA ARG A 33 1.34 14.03 -18.14
C ARG A 33 0.35 14.65 -19.12
N LYS A 34 -0.62 13.88 -19.62
CA LYS A 34 -1.74 14.39 -20.43
C LYS A 34 -2.77 15.18 -19.60
N GLY A 35 -2.60 15.27 -18.30
CA GLY A 35 -3.55 15.94 -17.39
C GLY A 35 -4.74 15.07 -16.98
N GLU A 36 -4.76 13.79 -17.36
CA GLU A 36 -5.83 12.87 -16.96
C GLU A 36 -5.68 12.51 -15.48
N ARG A 37 -6.79 12.56 -14.76
CA ARG A 37 -6.84 12.23 -13.34
C ARG A 37 -7.95 11.22 -13.13
N ARG A 38 -7.56 10.02 -12.68
CA ARG A 38 -8.46 8.87 -12.59
C ARG A 38 -8.35 8.18 -11.23
N THR A 39 -9.31 7.31 -10.97
CA THR A 39 -9.21 6.30 -9.92
C THR A 39 -8.76 4.99 -10.53
N TYR A 40 -7.71 4.41 -9.99
CA TYR A 40 -7.13 3.14 -10.40
C TYR A 40 -7.32 2.10 -9.31
N LEU A 41 -7.65 0.88 -9.70
CA LEU A 41 -7.60 -0.30 -8.82
C LEU A 41 -6.38 -1.13 -9.19
N LEU A 42 -5.37 -1.15 -8.32
CA LEU A 42 -4.19 -2.00 -8.45
C LEU A 42 -4.44 -3.34 -7.75
N TYR A 43 -4.94 -4.30 -8.49
CA TYR A 43 -5.15 -5.67 -8.06
C TYR A 43 -3.86 -6.47 -8.23
N GLY A 44 -3.23 -6.87 -7.14
CA GLY A 44 -1.98 -7.63 -7.21
C GLY A 44 -1.85 -8.59 -6.04
N ILE A 45 -1.53 -9.85 -6.34
CA ILE A 45 -1.33 -10.89 -5.32
C ILE A 45 -0.30 -10.45 -4.27
N THR A 46 -0.38 -11.02 -3.07
CA THR A 46 0.60 -10.74 -2.01
C THR A 46 2.01 -11.02 -2.49
N GLY A 47 2.93 -10.07 -2.30
CA GLY A 47 4.30 -10.16 -2.80
C GLY A 47 4.46 -9.84 -4.29
N SER A 48 3.47 -9.29 -4.97
CA SER A 48 3.59 -8.84 -6.37
C SER A 48 4.39 -7.53 -6.54
N GLY A 49 4.76 -6.88 -5.42
CA GLY A 49 5.50 -5.63 -5.44
C GLY A 49 4.65 -4.39 -5.68
N LYS A 50 3.39 -4.37 -5.23
CA LYS A 50 2.53 -3.18 -5.26
C LYS A 50 3.23 -1.94 -4.71
N THR A 51 3.99 -2.10 -3.63
CA THR A 51 4.72 -1.00 -3.00
C THR A 51 5.73 -0.34 -3.95
N GLU A 52 6.45 -1.13 -4.77
CA GLU A 52 7.39 -0.58 -5.75
C GLU A 52 6.66 0.24 -6.84
N VAL A 53 5.47 -0.21 -7.25
CA VAL A 53 4.61 0.58 -8.13
C VAL A 53 4.25 1.90 -7.45
N TYR A 54 3.76 1.89 -6.19
CA TYR A 54 3.43 3.13 -5.47
C TYR A 54 4.61 4.09 -5.41
N LEU A 55 5.81 3.59 -5.03
CA LEU A 55 7.01 4.42 -4.93
C LEU A 55 7.36 5.08 -6.27
N SER A 56 7.17 4.37 -7.38
CA SER A 56 7.41 4.88 -8.73
C SER A 56 6.38 5.96 -9.13
N LEU A 57 5.09 5.74 -8.84
CA LEU A 57 4.03 6.72 -9.10
C LEU A 57 4.22 7.98 -8.26
N ILE A 58 4.58 7.83 -6.98
CA ILE A 58 4.87 8.94 -6.07
C ILE A 58 6.01 9.79 -6.63
N ASN A 59 7.08 9.16 -7.09
CA ASN A 59 8.23 9.86 -7.64
C ASN A 59 7.84 10.76 -8.83
N GLU A 60 7.02 10.27 -9.76
CA GLU A 60 6.51 11.05 -10.90
C GLU A 60 5.67 12.26 -10.45
N VAL A 61 4.79 12.06 -9.46
CA VAL A 61 3.93 13.12 -8.92
C VAL A 61 4.76 14.19 -8.20
N LEU A 62 5.80 13.78 -7.46
CA LEU A 62 6.75 14.69 -6.81
C LEU A 62 7.58 15.46 -7.83
N ALA A 63 7.99 14.83 -8.94
CA ALA A 63 8.69 15.49 -10.04
C ALA A 63 7.82 16.57 -10.71
N ALA A 64 6.50 16.38 -10.72
CA ALA A 64 5.54 17.39 -11.17
C ALA A 64 5.26 18.50 -10.11
N GLY A 65 6.00 18.55 -9.01
CA GLY A 65 5.85 19.55 -7.94
C GLY A 65 4.58 19.39 -7.09
N ARG A 66 3.96 18.19 -7.12
CA ARG A 66 2.72 17.90 -6.38
C ARG A 66 3.01 17.06 -5.13
N GLN A 67 2.05 17.07 -4.20
CA GLN A 67 2.11 16.31 -2.95
C GLN A 67 1.32 15.01 -3.05
N VAL A 68 1.66 14.05 -2.20
CA VAL A 68 1.05 12.72 -2.19
C VAL A 68 0.59 12.33 -0.78
N ILE A 69 -0.58 11.73 -0.67
CA ILE A 69 -1.06 11.09 0.56
C ILE A 69 -1.05 9.57 0.35
N VAL A 70 -0.43 8.85 1.28
CA VAL A 70 -0.41 7.38 1.31
C VAL A 70 -1.13 6.92 2.58
N LEU A 71 -2.26 6.27 2.40
CA LEU A 71 -3.01 5.66 3.49
C LEU A 71 -2.62 4.19 3.63
N ILE A 72 -2.24 3.81 4.83
CA ILE A 72 -1.87 2.44 5.21
C ILE A 72 -2.67 2.07 6.45
N PRO A 73 -3.25 0.84 6.53
CA PRO A 73 -3.94 0.41 7.75
C PRO A 73 -3.04 0.54 8.98
N GLU A 74 -3.60 0.95 10.11
CA GLU A 74 -2.80 1.28 11.31
C GLU A 74 -1.94 0.09 11.78
N ILE A 75 -2.44 -1.13 11.63
CA ILE A 75 -1.71 -2.37 11.94
C ILE A 75 -0.51 -2.56 11.01
N SER A 76 -0.64 -2.19 9.75
CA SER A 76 0.41 -2.31 8.72
C SER A 76 1.36 -1.12 8.68
N LEU A 77 1.05 -0.04 9.41
CA LEU A 77 1.89 1.16 9.53
C LEU A 77 3.05 0.90 10.50
N THR A 78 3.88 -0.09 10.17
CA THR A 78 5.05 -0.48 10.96
C THR A 78 6.26 0.39 10.64
N TYR A 79 7.27 0.36 11.52
CA TYR A 79 8.56 1.00 11.26
C TYR A 79 9.17 0.55 9.92
N GLN A 80 9.09 -0.75 9.60
CA GLN A 80 9.64 -1.28 8.34
C GLN A 80 8.92 -0.71 7.10
N THR A 81 7.61 -0.54 7.18
CA THR A 81 6.83 0.05 6.08
C THR A 81 7.21 1.51 5.87
N VAL A 82 7.23 2.31 6.94
CA VAL A 82 7.61 3.73 6.87
C VAL A 82 9.06 3.89 6.42
N ARG A 83 9.97 3.03 6.89
CA ARG A 83 11.39 3.05 6.52
C ARG A 83 11.60 2.93 5.01
N ARG A 84 10.86 2.07 4.30
CA ARG A 84 10.95 1.94 2.83
C ARG A 84 10.67 3.26 2.11
N PHE A 85 9.66 3.99 2.57
CA PHE A 85 9.38 5.31 2.02
C PHE A 85 10.47 6.31 2.41
N TYR A 86 10.97 6.24 3.66
CA TYR A 86 12.01 7.14 4.13
C TYR A 86 13.34 6.96 3.38
N GLU A 87 13.74 5.72 3.11
CA GLU A 87 14.91 5.39 2.29
C GLU A 87 14.81 5.99 0.88
N ARG A 88 13.58 6.20 0.39
CA ARG A 88 13.32 6.72 -0.94
C ARG A 88 13.16 8.23 -1.00
N PHE A 89 12.45 8.82 -0.06
CA PHE A 89 12.03 10.22 -0.10
C PHE A 89 12.67 11.09 1.00
N GLY A 90 13.41 10.48 1.93
CA GLY A 90 14.15 11.17 2.99
C GLY A 90 13.25 12.07 3.85
N GLU A 91 13.74 13.26 4.13
CA GLU A 91 13.07 14.26 4.98
C GLU A 91 11.77 14.84 4.42
N ARG A 92 11.46 14.56 3.14
CA ARG A 92 10.22 15.01 2.49
C ARG A 92 8.98 14.26 2.97
N ILE A 93 9.11 13.38 3.99
CA ILE A 93 8.00 12.61 4.57
C ILE A 93 7.45 13.28 5.81
N ALA A 94 6.12 13.28 5.92
CA ALA A 94 5.41 13.50 7.17
C ALA A 94 4.56 12.27 7.49
N VAL A 95 4.73 11.73 8.70
CA VAL A 95 3.91 10.60 9.19
C VAL A 95 2.83 11.15 10.09
N ILE A 96 1.56 10.77 9.86
CA ILE A 96 0.42 11.15 10.69
C ILE A 96 -0.26 9.89 11.22
N ASN A 97 -0.25 9.70 12.54
CA ASN A 97 -0.89 8.55 13.18
C ASN A 97 -1.70 8.96 14.43
N SER A 98 -2.48 8.01 14.97
CA SER A 98 -3.34 8.25 16.12
C SER A 98 -2.58 8.53 17.42
N ARG A 99 -1.33 8.04 17.53
CA ARG A 99 -0.50 8.11 18.75
C ARG A 99 0.23 9.45 18.90
N MET A 100 0.28 10.27 17.85
CA MET A 100 0.90 11.59 17.90
C MET A 100 0.16 12.52 18.84
N SER A 101 0.91 13.28 19.62
CA SER A 101 0.41 14.41 20.40
C SER A 101 -0.16 15.51 19.50
N LYS A 102 -0.90 16.45 20.10
CA LYS A 102 -1.43 17.60 19.34
C LYS A 102 -0.32 18.49 18.76
N GLY A 103 0.80 18.64 19.50
CA GLY A 103 1.97 19.39 19.04
C GLY A 103 2.60 18.75 17.81
N GLU A 104 2.95 17.46 17.89
CA GLU A 104 3.54 16.74 16.78
C GLU A 104 2.66 16.75 15.51
N LYS A 105 1.32 16.67 15.69
CA LYS A 105 0.39 16.80 14.55
C LYS A 105 0.39 18.21 13.97
N SER A 106 0.49 19.24 14.81
CA SER A 106 0.58 20.65 14.36
C SER A 106 1.86 20.86 13.55
N ASP A 107 3.00 20.42 14.09
CA ASP A 107 4.31 20.55 13.43
C ASP A 107 4.32 19.81 12.07
N ALA A 108 3.78 18.61 12.03
CA ALA A 108 3.64 17.86 10.77
C ALA A 108 2.76 18.63 9.76
N CYS A 109 1.64 19.20 10.20
CA CYS A 109 0.76 19.99 9.34
C CYS A 109 1.43 21.28 8.84
N GLU A 110 2.25 21.93 9.65
CA GLU A 110 3.01 23.11 9.25
C GLU A 110 4.06 22.79 8.19
N ARG A 111 4.82 21.69 8.38
CA ARG A 111 5.78 21.20 7.38
C ARG A 111 5.12 20.86 6.04
N ILE A 112 3.92 20.26 6.08
CA ILE A 112 3.16 19.95 4.86
C ILE A 112 2.73 21.22 4.13
N ARG A 113 2.22 22.23 4.85
CA ARG A 113 1.83 23.53 4.26
C ARG A 113 3.03 24.30 3.71
N ALA A 114 4.14 24.29 4.42
CA ALA A 114 5.38 24.92 3.98
C ALA A 114 6.01 24.25 2.75
N GLY A 115 5.54 23.05 2.38
CA GLY A 115 6.12 22.27 1.28
C GLY A 115 7.45 21.60 1.63
N GLU A 116 7.76 21.50 2.92
CA GLU A 116 8.92 20.75 3.42
C GLU A 116 8.66 19.23 3.42
N ALA A 117 7.39 18.85 3.53
CA ALA A 117 6.96 17.47 3.42
C ALA A 117 5.95 17.33 2.26
N ASP A 118 6.30 16.51 1.29
CA ASP A 118 5.49 16.27 0.09
C ASP A 118 4.85 14.89 0.07
N VAL A 119 5.34 13.95 0.87
CA VAL A 119 4.79 12.59 1.01
C VAL A 119 4.21 12.44 2.41
N ILE A 120 2.89 12.38 2.50
CA ILE A 120 2.16 12.25 3.75
C ILE A 120 1.75 10.79 3.92
N ILE A 121 2.24 10.13 4.96
CA ILE A 121 1.94 8.72 5.23
C ILE A 121 1.16 8.61 6.53
N GLY A 122 0.12 7.82 6.53
CA GLY A 122 -0.60 7.58 7.78
C GLY A 122 -1.81 6.68 7.65
N ALA A 123 -2.52 6.54 8.76
CA ALA A 123 -3.81 5.86 8.80
C ALA A 123 -4.89 6.74 8.16
N ARG A 124 -6.14 6.29 8.23
CA ARG A 124 -7.32 6.98 7.69
C ARG A 124 -7.34 8.50 7.93
N SER A 125 -6.92 8.97 9.11
CA SER A 125 -6.93 10.40 9.47
C SER A 125 -5.95 11.25 8.65
N ALA A 126 -4.88 10.65 8.09
CA ALA A 126 -3.95 11.37 7.24
C ALA A 126 -4.60 11.89 5.95
N LEU A 127 -5.76 11.33 5.58
CA LEU A 127 -6.55 11.82 4.47
C LEU A 127 -6.93 13.32 4.60
N PHE A 128 -6.96 13.87 5.79
CA PHE A 128 -7.31 15.27 6.06
C PHE A 128 -6.09 16.19 6.23
N ALA A 129 -4.88 15.69 5.98
CA ALA A 129 -3.66 16.51 6.01
C ALA A 129 -3.77 17.72 5.06
N PRO A 130 -3.21 18.88 5.41
CA PRO A 130 -3.34 20.13 4.65
C PRO A 130 -2.39 20.15 3.43
N ALA A 131 -2.54 19.19 2.52
CA ALA A 131 -1.79 19.12 1.27
C ALA A 131 -2.46 20.02 0.23
N GLU A 132 -1.91 21.20 -0.01
CA GLU A 132 -2.46 22.19 -0.93
C GLU A 132 -2.19 21.85 -2.40
N ARG A 133 -1.09 21.17 -2.67
CA ARG A 133 -0.66 20.76 -4.01
C ARG A 133 -0.89 19.27 -4.24
N LEU A 134 -1.96 18.71 -3.71
CA LEU A 134 -2.26 17.27 -3.79
C LEU A 134 -2.36 16.79 -5.25
N GLY A 135 -1.59 15.76 -5.61
CA GLY A 135 -1.55 15.17 -6.95
C GLY A 135 -1.90 13.68 -6.99
N LEU A 136 -1.75 12.98 -5.86
CA LEU A 136 -2.03 11.55 -5.78
C LEU A 136 -2.47 11.18 -4.36
N ILE A 137 -3.45 10.28 -4.26
CA ILE A 137 -3.78 9.57 -3.03
C ILE A 137 -3.61 8.08 -3.30
N VAL A 138 -2.81 7.41 -2.50
CA VAL A 138 -2.65 5.95 -2.49
C VAL A 138 -3.37 5.39 -1.27
N ILE A 139 -4.17 4.35 -1.44
CA ILE A 139 -4.80 3.60 -0.35
C ILE A 139 -4.32 2.16 -0.46
N ASP A 140 -3.41 1.75 0.41
CA ASP A 140 -2.95 0.36 0.46
C ASP A 140 -3.92 -0.50 1.26
N GLU A 141 -4.09 -1.76 0.85
CA GLU A 141 -5.06 -2.71 1.40
C GLU A 141 -6.49 -2.09 1.52
N GLU A 142 -7.00 -1.56 0.39
CA GLU A 142 -8.23 -0.76 0.33
C GLU A 142 -9.47 -1.45 0.92
N HIS A 143 -9.44 -2.79 0.99
CA HIS A 143 -10.49 -3.63 1.56
C HIS A 143 -10.53 -3.65 3.09
N ASP A 144 -9.48 -3.09 3.76
CA ASP A 144 -9.38 -3.14 5.22
C ASP A 144 -10.51 -2.34 5.89
N GLY A 145 -11.20 -2.98 6.83
CA GLY A 145 -12.30 -2.37 7.58
C GLY A 145 -11.92 -1.13 8.39
N ALA A 146 -10.61 -0.94 8.69
CA ALA A 146 -10.12 0.26 9.36
C ALA A 146 -10.35 1.55 8.58
N TYR A 147 -10.62 1.45 7.27
CA TYR A 147 -10.95 2.62 6.44
C TYR A 147 -12.38 3.13 6.62
N LYS A 148 -13.24 2.39 7.27
CA LYS A 148 -14.56 2.84 7.66
C LYS A 148 -14.52 3.49 9.05
N SER A 149 -15.06 4.70 9.20
CA SER A 149 -15.21 5.36 10.50
C SER A 149 -16.51 4.96 11.16
N ASP A 150 -16.45 4.30 12.32
CA ASP A 150 -17.62 3.99 13.14
C ASP A 150 -18.01 5.14 14.07
N THR A 151 -17.09 6.05 14.34
CA THR A 151 -17.32 7.25 15.15
C THR A 151 -17.70 8.46 14.29
N SER A 152 -18.40 9.41 14.86
CA SER A 152 -18.77 10.67 14.18
C SER A 152 -17.51 11.56 13.98
N PRO A 153 -17.35 12.15 12.78
CA PRO A 153 -18.14 11.94 11.58
C PRO A 153 -17.92 10.57 10.94
N LYS A 154 -19.02 9.89 10.58
CA LYS A 154 -18.94 8.60 9.88
C LYS A 154 -18.58 8.83 8.42
N TYR A 155 -17.51 8.20 7.94
CA TYR A 155 -17.08 8.24 6.53
C TYR A 155 -16.29 6.99 6.16
N HIS A 156 -16.17 6.76 4.87
CA HIS A 156 -15.27 5.73 4.33
C HIS A 156 -14.11 6.42 3.62
N ALA A 157 -12.87 6.03 3.94
CA ALA A 157 -11.67 6.69 3.42
C ALA A 157 -11.60 6.65 1.89
N ARG A 158 -11.99 5.54 1.24
CA ARG A 158 -12.01 5.40 -0.22
C ARG A 158 -12.89 6.46 -0.87
N GLU A 159 -14.15 6.56 -0.44
CA GLU A 159 -15.11 7.51 -1.02
C GLU A 159 -14.65 8.96 -0.79
N THR A 160 -14.17 9.24 0.42
CA THR A 160 -13.66 10.56 0.79
C THR A 160 -12.40 10.92 0.00
N ALA A 161 -11.50 9.95 -0.22
CA ALA A 161 -10.30 10.15 -1.03
C ALA A 161 -10.63 10.47 -2.49
N ILE A 162 -11.57 9.74 -3.08
CA ILE A 162 -12.03 9.97 -4.47
C ILE A 162 -12.67 11.36 -4.58
N TYR A 163 -13.50 11.73 -3.61
CA TYR A 163 -14.10 13.05 -3.60
C TYR A 163 -13.05 14.17 -3.46
N ARG A 164 -12.12 14.02 -2.50
CA ARG A 164 -11.02 14.96 -2.31
C ARG A 164 -10.13 15.07 -3.55
N ALA A 165 -9.79 13.95 -4.17
CA ALA A 165 -9.00 13.92 -5.38
C ALA A 165 -9.65 14.69 -6.54
N LYS A 166 -10.97 14.56 -6.72
CA LYS A 166 -11.73 15.34 -7.70
C LYS A 166 -11.62 16.84 -7.45
N LEU A 167 -11.74 17.28 -6.19
CA LEU A 167 -11.62 18.70 -5.82
C LEU A 167 -10.21 19.25 -6.06
N CYS A 168 -9.17 18.45 -5.85
CA CYS A 168 -7.77 18.87 -5.94
C CYS A 168 -7.15 18.64 -7.33
N GLY A 169 -7.84 18.01 -8.27
CA GLY A 169 -7.26 17.56 -9.53
C GLY A 169 -6.14 16.54 -9.30
N ALA A 170 -6.41 15.53 -8.46
CA ALA A 170 -5.48 14.46 -8.11
C ALA A 170 -5.99 13.11 -8.63
N SER A 171 -5.09 12.14 -8.74
CA SER A 171 -5.42 10.73 -9.02
C SER A 171 -5.58 9.94 -7.71
N VAL A 172 -6.26 8.81 -7.77
CA VAL A 172 -6.38 7.87 -6.65
C VAL A 172 -5.92 6.48 -7.10
N VAL A 173 -5.10 5.83 -6.28
CA VAL A 173 -4.71 4.43 -6.48
C VAL A 173 -5.17 3.62 -5.28
N LEU A 174 -6.04 2.66 -5.53
CA LEU A 174 -6.55 1.69 -4.56
C LEU A 174 -5.78 0.39 -4.75
N GLY A 175 -5.01 -0.04 -3.78
CA GLY A 175 -4.23 -1.26 -3.87
C GLY A 175 -4.76 -2.36 -2.98
N SER A 176 -4.86 -3.56 -3.52
CA SER A 176 -5.27 -4.74 -2.75
C SER A 176 -4.85 -6.05 -3.40
N ALA A 177 -4.61 -7.06 -2.57
CA ALA A 177 -4.52 -8.45 -3.02
C ALA A 177 -5.89 -9.14 -3.07
N THR A 178 -6.86 -8.61 -2.32
CA THR A 178 -8.23 -9.09 -2.19
C THR A 178 -9.19 -7.90 -2.23
N PRO A 179 -9.37 -7.27 -3.41
CA PRO A 179 -10.19 -6.07 -3.53
C PRO A 179 -11.58 -6.26 -2.94
N SER A 180 -12.13 -5.18 -2.36
CA SER A 180 -13.55 -5.17 -1.95
C SER A 180 -14.45 -5.39 -3.16
N VAL A 181 -15.62 -5.99 -2.93
CA VAL A 181 -16.60 -6.26 -4.01
C VAL A 181 -16.99 -4.97 -4.71
N GLU A 182 -17.16 -3.89 -3.97
CA GLU A 182 -17.50 -2.57 -4.48
C GLU A 182 -16.41 -2.01 -5.38
N ALA A 183 -15.14 -2.00 -4.92
CA ALA A 183 -14.04 -1.48 -5.73
C ALA A 183 -13.83 -2.30 -7.01
N TYR A 184 -13.98 -3.61 -6.91
CA TYR A 184 -13.86 -4.50 -8.06
C TYR A 184 -15.01 -4.32 -9.05
N ALA A 185 -16.26 -4.13 -8.56
CA ALA A 185 -17.42 -3.84 -9.40
C ALA A 185 -17.25 -2.51 -10.15
N HIS A 186 -16.79 -1.44 -9.48
CA HIS A 186 -16.48 -0.17 -10.12
C HIS A 186 -15.39 -0.31 -11.20
N ALA A 187 -14.40 -1.17 -10.98
CA ALA A 187 -13.38 -1.44 -11.99
C ALA A 187 -13.93 -2.21 -13.19
N LEU A 188 -14.80 -3.22 -12.98
CA LEU A 188 -15.45 -3.96 -14.07
C LEU A 188 -16.39 -3.08 -14.90
N ASN A 189 -17.06 -2.12 -14.27
CA ASN A 189 -17.94 -1.17 -14.93
C ASN A 189 -17.18 -0.03 -15.65
N GLY A 190 -15.85 -0.01 -15.58
CA GLY A 190 -15.02 1.03 -16.22
C GLY A 190 -14.97 2.37 -15.48
N GLU A 191 -15.52 2.44 -14.26
CA GLU A 191 -15.45 3.64 -13.41
C GLU A 191 -14.06 3.81 -12.79
N TYR A 192 -13.40 2.69 -12.47
CA TYR A 192 -12.00 2.65 -12.07
C TYR A 192 -11.17 1.97 -13.16
N HIS A 193 -9.98 2.44 -13.39
CA HIS A 193 -9.04 1.78 -14.30
C HIS A 193 -8.39 0.58 -13.59
N LEU A 194 -8.59 -0.63 -14.10
CA LEU A 194 -8.07 -1.85 -13.49
C LEU A 194 -6.64 -2.14 -13.94
N TRP A 195 -5.72 -2.18 -13.00
CA TRP A 195 -4.37 -2.70 -13.18
C TRP A 195 -4.20 -4.03 -12.45
N THR A 196 -3.55 -4.98 -13.07
CA THR A 196 -3.37 -6.32 -12.48
C THR A 196 -1.91 -6.74 -12.48
N LEU A 197 -1.42 -7.17 -11.30
CA LEU A 197 -0.11 -7.80 -11.10
C LEU A 197 -0.34 -9.27 -10.78
N LYS A 198 -0.07 -10.16 -11.74
CA LYS A 198 -0.31 -11.61 -11.64
C LYS A 198 0.89 -12.36 -11.07
N LYS A 199 2.10 -11.81 -11.24
CA LYS A 199 3.36 -12.44 -10.85
C LYS A 199 3.84 -11.92 -9.50
N ARG A 200 4.44 -12.79 -8.69
CA ARG A 200 5.18 -12.36 -7.49
C ARG A 200 6.49 -11.71 -7.91
N ALA A 201 6.91 -10.71 -7.16
CA ALA A 201 8.24 -10.14 -7.31
C ALA A 201 9.28 -11.17 -6.82
N GLY A 202 10.32 -11.42 -7.65
CA GLY A 202 11.34 -12.43 -7.35
C GLY A 202 10.89 -13.88 -7.59
N ASN A 203 11.70 -14.83 -7.12
CA ASN A 203 11.46 -16.28 -7.28
C ASN A 203 10.65 -16.88 -6.13
N ALA A 204 9.76 -16.14 -5.49
CA ALA A 204 9.00 -16.64 -4.36
C ALA A 204 7.99 -17.72 -4.80
N ILE A 205 8.20 -18.93 -4.33
CA ILE A 205 7.33 -20.10 -4.57
C ILE A 205 6.22 -20.10 -3.51
N LEU A 206 5.01 -20.49 -3.91
CA LEU A 206 3.92 -20.69 -2.96
C LEU A 206 4.27 -21.84 -1.99
N PRO A 207 3.97 -21.68 -0.70
CA PRO A 207 4.14 -22.79 0.25
C PRO A 207 3.23 -23.95 -0.15
N LYS A 208 3.70 -25.17 0.10
CA LYS A 208 2.88 -26.37 -0.08
C LYS A 208 1.84 -26.41 1.03
N THR A 209 0.57 -26.44 0.64
CA THR A 209 -0.54 -26.58 1.58
C THR A 209 -0.91 -28.06 1.71
N GLN A 210 -1.06 -28.54 2.94
CA GLN A 210 -1.52 -29.88 3.25
C GLN A 210 -2.79 -29.79 4.08
N ILE A 211 -3.85 -30.47 3.65
CA ILE A 211 -5.12 -30.54 4.36
C ILE A 211 -5.13 -31.84 5.16
N VAL A 212 -5.42 -31.74 6.46
CA VAL A 212 -5.55 -32.89 7.35
C VAL A 212 -6.95 -32.89 7.95
N ASP A 213 -7.67 -34.03 7.82
CA ASP A 213 -8.98 -34.18 8.46
C ASP A 213 -8.81 -34.60 9.93
N LEU A 214 -9.02 -33.66 10.84
CA LEU A 214 -8.89 -33.90 12.28
C LEU A 214 -9.88 -34.94 12.79
N ARG A 215 -10.98 -35.23 12.11
CA ARG A 215 -11.93 -36.28 12.50
C ARG A 215 -11.30 -37.68 12.35
N GLU A 216 -10.47 -37.88 11.34
CA GLU A 216 -9.72 -39.10 11.16
C GLU A 216 -8.59 -39.28 12.18
N GLU A 217 -7.92 -38.16 12.51
CA GLU A 217 -6.95 -38.11 13.61
C GLU A 217 -7.60 -38.49 14.96
N PHE A 218 -8.78 -37.96 15.21
CA PHE A 218 -9.53 -38.23 16.44
C PHE A 218 -9.93 -39.71 16.57
N LYS A 219 -10.33 -40.37 15.44
CA LYS A 219 -10.63 -41.80 15.39
C LYS A 219 -9.39 -42.66 15.68
N LYS A 220 -8.20 -42.16 15.32
CA LYS A 220 -6.92 -42.82 15.60
C LYS A 220 -6.42 -42.58 17.03
N GLY A 221 -7.12 -41.82 17.83
CA GLY A 221 -6.80 -41.52 19.22
C GLY A 221 -6.07 -40.22 19.47
N ASN A 222 -5.76 -39.43 18.45
CA ASN A 222 -5.19 -38.10 18.62
C ASN A 222 -6.27 -37.13 19.10
N ARG A 223 -6.20 -36.71 20.37
CA ARG A 223 -7.11 -35.75 20.99
C ARG A 223 -6.52 -34.33 21.09
N SER A 224 -5.38 -34.11 20.46
CA SER A 224 -4.74 -32.80 20.40
C SER A 224 -5.52 -31.86 19.48
N ILE A 225 -5.37 -30.56 19.72
CA ILE A 225 -5.79 -29.49 18.77
C ILE A 225 -4.91 -29.46 17.53
N PHE A 226 -3.73 -30.08 17.58
CA PHE A 226 -2.79 -30.20 16.48
C PHE A 226 -2.85 -31.61 15.90
N SER A 227 -2.87 -31.70 14.56
CA SER A 227 -2.68 -32.99 13.87
C SER A 227 -1.27 -33.55 14.13
N GLU A 228 -1.10 -34.86 14.02
CA GLU A 228 0.22 -35.50 14.13
C GLU A 228 1.21 -34.92 13.12
N GLU A 229 0.75 -34.67 11.90
CA GLU A 229 1.58 -34.08 10.85
C GLU A 229 2.02 -32.64 11.19
N LEU A 230 1.11 -31.81 11.73
CA LEU A 230 1.46 -30.47 12.18
C LEU A 230 2.47 -30.50 13.32
N HIS A 231 2.23 -31.37 14.33
CA HIS A 231 3.16 -31.56 15.45
C HIS A 231 4.56 -31.95 14.99
N LYS A 232 4.65 -32.90 14.05
CA LYS A 232 5.91 -33.32 13.45
C LYS A 232 6.63 -32.14 12.77
N LYS A 233 5.90 -31.38 11.96
CA LYS A 233 6.47 -30.21 11.27
C LYS A 233 6.94 -29.11 12.23
N ILE A 234 6.19 -28.87 13.32
CA ILE A 234 6.62 -27.96 14.39
C ILE A 234 7.94 -28.43 14.97
N THR A 235 8.04 -29.72 15.34
CA THR A 235 9.26 -30.28 15.92
C THR A 235 10.46 -30.13 14.97
N GLU A 236 10.30 -30.50 13.71
CA GLU A 236 11.32 -30.37 12.68
C GLU A 236 11.81 -28.91 12.50
N CYS A 237 10.88 -27.93 12.52
CA CYS A 237 11.22 -26.51 12.40
C CYS A 237 12.01 -26.02 13.64
N LEU A 238 11.58 -26.44 14.83
CA LEU A 238 12.27 -26.06 16.08
C LEU A 238 13.70 -26.66 16.15
N GLU A 239 13.88 -27.89 15.72
CA GLU A 239 15.20 -28.52 15.62
C GLU A 239 16.12 -27.75 14.67
N ARG A 240 15.57 -27.23 13.56
CA ARG A 240 16.32 -26.37 12.61
C ARG A 240 16.45 -24.91 13.05
N LYS A 241 15.91 -24.55 14.22
CA LYS A 241 15.87 -23.16 14.75
C LYS A 241 15.17 -22.18 13.81
N GLU A 242 14.16 -22.65 13.08
CA GLU A 242 13.34 -21.86 12.19
C GLU A 242 12.13 -21.26 12.95
N GLN A 243 11.49 -20.25 12.34
CA GLN A 243 10.31 -19.61 12.93
C GLN A 243 9.04 -20.34 12.49
N ILE A 244 8.07 -20.38 13.40
CA ILE A 244 6.75 -20.99 13.16
C ILE A 244 5.68 -19.94 13.46
N MET A 245 4.68 -19.87 12.62
CA MET A 245 3.48 -19.05 12.83
C MET A 245 2.27 -19.99 12.91
N LEU A 246 1.53 -19.94 14.03
CA LEU A 246 0.33 -20.74 14.30
C LEU A 246 -0.89 -19.85 14.39
#